data_afbd7bcfba4e1554a64157662575be3d
#
_entry.id   afbd7bcfba4e1554a64157662575be3d
#
_cell.length_a   1.000
_cell.length_b   1.000
_cell.length_c   1.000
_cell.angle_alpha   90.00
_cell.angle_beta   90.00
_cell.angle_gamma   90.00
#
_symmetry.space_group_name_H-M   'P 1'
#
loop_
_entity.id
_entity.type
_entity.pdbx_description
1 polymer ?
#
loop_
_entity_poly.entity_id
_entity_poly.type
_entity_poly.pdbx_seq_one_letter_code
_entity_poly.pdbx_strand_id
1 'polypeptide(L)'
;MTGLGGYEMALIVQKFGGTSVGSVERIEQVAAKVKKFRDKGDDIVVVVSAMSGETNRLIDLAKQISEQPVARELDVMVSTGEQVTIALLAMALIKIGVPAVSYTGSQVRILTDSAHTKARILQIDSQHIHKELK
;
A
#
# COMPACT_ATOMS: atom_id res chain seq x y z
N MET A 1 42.02 8.27 -14.68
CA MET A 1 41.31 7.32 -13.75
C MET A 1 39.88 7.80 -13.61
N THR A 2 38.99 7.26 -14.40
CA THR A 2 37.56 7.53 -14.33
C THR A 2 36.98 6.56 -13.33
N GLY A 3 36.70 7.05 -12.12
CA GLY A 3 35.91 6.33 -11.13
C GLY A 3 34.50 6.13 -11.71
N LEU A 4 34.18 4.92 -12.11
CA LEU A 4 32.80 4.48 -12.29
C LEU A 4 32.16 4.54 -10.90
N GLY A 5 31.48 5.63 -10.59
CA GLY A 5 30.59 5.72 -9.44
C GLY A 5 29.53 4.65 -9.62
N GLY A 6 29.72 3.49 -9.02
CA GLY A 6 28.73 2.44 -9.00
C GLY A 6 27.47 3.00 -8.35
N TYR A 7 26.32 2.83 -8.99
CA TYR A 7 25.04 3.14 -8.38
C TYR A 7 24.87 2.24 -7.15
N GLU A 8 24.78 2.85 -5.98
CA GLU A 8 24.54 2.12 -4.74
C GLU A 8 23.03 1.83 -4.61
N MET A 9 22.66 0.56 -4.50
CA MET A 9 21.28 0.15 -4.30
C MET A 9 20.68 0.81 -3.05
N ALA A 10 19.54 1.43 -3.21
CA ALA A 10 18.80 2.04 -2.10
C ALA A 10 17.55 1.24 -1.74
N LEU A 11 17.16 1.30 -0.47
CA LEU A 11 15.82 0.92 -0.04
C LEU A 11 14.95 2.18 -0.03
N ILE A 12 13.95 2.19 -0.90
CA ILE A 12 13.08 3.35 -1.10
C ILE A 12 11.65 3.02 -0.69
N VAL A 13 11.06 3.85 0.15
CA VAL A 13 9.63 3.79 0.47
C VAL A 13 8.91 4.88 -0.32
N GLN A 14 7.95 4.46 -1.14
CA GLN A 14 7.14 5.38 -1.95
C GLN A 14 5.69 5.34 -1.47
N LYS A 15 5.13 6.49 -1.12
CA LYS A 15 3.73 6.61 -0.73
C LYS A 15 2.93 7.33 -1.81
N PHE A 16 1.80 6.73 -2.20
CA PHE A 16 0.85 7.30 -3.15
C PHE A 16 -0.52 7.47 -2.51
N GLY A 17 -1.06 8.68 -2.55
CA GLY A 17 -2.40 8.98 -2.04
C GLY A 17 -3.52 8.53 -2.98
N GLY A 18 -4.76 8.63 -2.51
CA GLY A 18 -5.94 8.12 -3.22
C GLY A 18 -6.14 8.68 -4.63
N THR A 19 -5.80 9.94 -4.87
CA THR A 19 -5.88 10.56 -6.20
C THR A 19 -4.86 9.98 -7.18
N SER A 20 -3.68 9.59 -6.70
CA SER A 20 -2.65 8.95 -7.52
C SER A 20 -3.00 7.52 -7.94
N VAL A 21 -3.92 6.88 -7.23
CA VAL A 21 -4.43 5.53 -7.49
C VAL A 21 -5.94 5.52 -7.73
N GLY A 22 -6.50 6.65 -8.16
CA GLY A 22 -7.94 6.87 -8.28
C GLY A 22 -8.63 6.15 -9.46
N SER A 23 -7.87 5.58 -10.38
CA SER A 23 -8.36 4.77 -11.50
C SER A 23 -7.35 3.70 -11.87
N VAL A 24 -7.76 2.72 -12.68
CA VAL A 24 -6.87 1.66 -13.19
C VAL A 24 -5.70 2.27 -13.96
N GLU A 25 -5.97 3.26 -14.83
CA GLU A 25 -4.93 3.95 -15.61
C GLU A 25 -3.91 4.64 -14.70
N ARG A 26 -4.35 5.26 -13.61
CA ARG A 26 -3.46 5.88 -12.62
C ARG A 26 -2.63 4.85 -11.87
N ILE A 27 -3.21 3.71 -11.52
CA ILE A 27 -2.47 2.58 -10.92
C ILE A 27 -1.40 2.07 -11.89
N GLU A 28 -1.69 1.94 -13.19
CA GLU A 28 -0.69 1.56 -14.19
C GLU A 28 0.42 2.61 -14.32
N GLN A 29 0.12 3.89 -14.20
CA GLN A 29 1.13 4.97 -14.18
C GLN A 29 2.01 4.89 -12.93
N VAL A 30 1.44 4.57 -11.76
CA VAL A 30 2.22 4.32 -10.53
C VAL A 30 3.12 3.12 -10.72
N ALA A 31 2.63 2.01 -11.28
CA ALA A 31 3.44 0.83 -11.56
C ALA A 31 4.62 1.16 -12.48
N ALA A 32 4.40 1.93 -13.55
CA ALA A 32 5.47 2.38 -14.44
C ALA A 32 6.51 3.26 -13.71
N LYS A 33 6.08 4.12 -12.78
CA LYS A 33 6.98 4.93 -11.96
C LYS A 33 7.82 4.07 -11.02
N VAL A 34 7.21 3.11 -10.33
CA VAL A 34 7.91 2.14 -9.45
C VAL A 34 8.95 1.35 -10.25
N LYS A 35 8.58 0.87 -11.44
CA LYS A 35 9.48 0.13 -12.31
C LYS A 35 10.77 0.89 -12.62
N LYS A 36 10.71 2.20 -12.85
CA LYS A 36 11.90 3.02 -13.15
C LYS A 36 12.96 2.96 -12.05
N PHE A 37 12.54 2.86 -10.78
CA PHE A 37 13.45 2.72 -9.66
C PHE A 37 13.94 1.28 -9.53
N ARG A 38 13.04 0.30 -9.69
CA ARG A 38 13.43 -1.12 -9.64
C ARG A 38 14.43 -1.50 -10.74
N ASP A 39 14.27 -0.94 -11.95
CA ASP A 39 15.20 -1.16 -13.06
C ASP A 39 16.60 -0.59 -12.80
N LYS A 40 16.75 0.36 -11.87
CA LYS A 40 18.06 0.84 -11.39
C LYS A 40 18.70 -0.08 -10.35
N GLY A 41 17.96 -1.06 -9.84
CA GLY A 41 18.41 -1.99 -8.81
C GLY A 41 17.92 -1.66 -7.40
N ASP A 42 17.11 -0.62 -7.21
CA ASP A 42 16.59 -0.26 -5.88
C ASP A 42 15.58 -1.29 -5.37
N ASP A 43 15.57 -1.47 -4.05
CA ASP A 43 14.52 -2.17 -3.34
C ASP A 43 13.39 -1.19 -3.00
N ILE A 44 12.16 -1.56 -3.36
CA ILE A 44 11.01 -0.64 -3.25
C ILE A 44 9.93 -1.20 -2.34
N VAL A 45 9.54 -0.42 -1.34
CA VAL A 45 8.31 -0.61 -0.57
C VAL A 45 7.31 0.45 -1.02
N VAL A 46 6.16 0.04 -1.49
CA VAL A 46 5.10 0.96 -1.94
C VAL A 46 3.96 0.95 -0.93
N VAL A 47 3.56 2.13 -0.49
CA VAL A 47 2.41 2.34 0.40
C VAL A 47 1.34 3.10 -0.36
N VAL A 48 0.14 2.56 -0.42
CA VAL A 48 -0.98 3.17 -1.16
C VAL A 48 -2.20 3.34 -0.27
N SER A 49 -3.01 4.34 -0.61
CA SER A 49 -4.36 4.53 -0.06
C SER A 49 -5.39 3.72 -0.85
N ALA A 50 -6.61 3.66 -0.36
CA ALA A 50 -7.76 3.27 -1.19
C ALA A 50 -7.89 4.19 -2.42
N MET A 51 -8.54 3.71 -3.46
CA MET A 51 -8.86 4.53 -4.64
C MET A 51 -9.70 5.75 -4.23
N SER A 52 -9.54 6.86 -4.94
CA SER A 52 -10.24 8.12 -4.63
C SER A 52 -11.75 7.91 -4.49
N GLY A 53 -12.33 8.38 -3.39
CA GLY A 53 -13.76 8.25 -3.09
C GLY A 53 -14.19 6.90 -2.48
N GLU A 54 -13.34 5.88 -2.50
CA GLU A 54 -13.73 4.54 -2.04
C GLU A 54 -13.97 4.49 -0.52
N THR A 55 -13.13 5.13 0.28
CA THR A 55 -13.32 5.20 1.74
C THR A 55 -14.66 5.86 2.08
N ASN A 56 -14.99 6.97 1.44
CA ASN A 56 -16.26 7.66 1.65
C ASN A 56 -17.44 6.79 1.24
N ARG A 57 -17.35 6.10 0.09
CA ARG A 57 -18.40 5.18 -0.38
C ARG A 57 -18.66 4.07 0.65
N LEU A 58 -17.62 3.50 1.23
CA LEU A 58 -17.74 2.45 2.25
C LEU A 58 -18.37 3.00 3.55
N ILE A 59 -17.95 4.17 4.00
CA ILE A 59 -18.54 4.84 5.17
C ILE A 59 -20.02 5.14 4.93
N ASP A 60 -20.39 5.60 3.75
CA ASP A 60 -21.78 5.91 3.41
C ASP A 60 -22.67 4.64 3.39
N LEU A 61 -22.12 3.50 2.93
CA LEU A 61 -22.81 2.21 3.05
C LEU A 61 -23.07 1.83 4.50
N ALA A 62 -22.09 2.00 5.39
CA ALA A 62 -22.25 1.72 6.81
C ALA A 62 -23.36 2.59 7.43
N LYS A 63 -23.39 3.87 7.09
CA LYS A 63 -24.38 4.82 7.58
C LYS A 63 -25.79 4.53 7.10
N GLN A 64 -25.97 3.86 5.97
CA GLN A 64 -27.28 3.40 5.50
C GLN A 64 -27.85 2.26 6.37
N ILE A 65 -26.98 1.50 7.02
CA ILE A 65 -27.38 0.45 7.96
C ILE A 65 -27.63 1.03 9.35
N SER A 66 -26.78 1.95 9.80
CA SER A 66 -26.86 2.56 11.13
C SER A 66 -26.26 3.97 11.11
N GLU A 67 -26.93 4.93 11.71
CA GLU A 67 -26.39 6.29 11.89
C GLU A 67 -25.09 6.31 12.69
N GLN A 68 -24.91 5.35 13.59
CA GLN A 68 -23.72 5.16 14.40
C GLN A 68 -23.18 3.73 14.22
N PRO A 69 -22.45 3.45 13.15
CA PRO A 69 -21.89 2.13 12.92
C PRO A 69 -20.94 1.70 14.03
N VAL A 70 -20.96 0.43 14.39
CA VAL A 70 -20.02 -0.14 15.35
C VAL A 70 -18.60 0.04 14.84
N ALA A 71 -17.74 0.68 15.62
CA ALA A 71 -16.39 1.11 15.20
C ALA A 71 -15.53 -0.06 14.70
N ARG A 72 -15.57 -1.21 15.39
CA ARG A 72 -14.85 -2.41 14.96
C ARG A 72 -15.26 -2.88 13.56
N GLU A 73 -16.55 -2.94 13.29
CA GLU A 73 -17.06 -3.40 11.99
C GLU A 73 -16.83 -2.35 10.88
N LEU A 74 -16.84 -1.07 11.25
CA LEU A 74 -16.45 0.00 10.33
C LEU A 74 -14.98 -0.15 9.90
N ASP A 75 -14.06 -0.42 10.83
CA ASP A 75 -12.65 -0.69 10.52
C ASP A 75 -12.48 -1.88 9.57
N VAL A 76 -13.20 -2.99 9.83
CA VAL A 76 -13.19 -4.17 8.96
C VAL A 76 -13.59 -3.80 7.53
N MET A 77 -14.67 -3.04 7.38
CA MET A 77 -15.18 -2.69 6.06
C MET A 77 -14.29 -1.66 5.35
N VAL A 78 -13.88 -0.61 6.03
CA VAL A 78 -13.07 0.48 5.43
C VAL A 78 -11.71 -0.04 4.98
N SER A 79 -11.11 -0.97 5.72
CA SER A 79 -9.80 -1.57 5.35
C SER A 79 -9.84 -2.35 4.03
N THR A 80 -11.00 -2.73 3.53
CA THR A 80 -11.12 -3.42 2.23
C THR A 80 -10.77 -2.52 1.05
N GLY A 81 -10.93 -1.21 1.18
CA GLY A 81 -10.58 -0.25 0.12
C GLY A 81 -9.10 -0.30 -0.23
N GLU A 82 -8.24 -0.28 0.77
CA GLU A 82 -6.79 -0.40 0.57
C GLU A 82 -6.39 -1.78 0.06
N GLN A 83 -7.08 -2.84 0.47
CA GLN A 83 -6.84 -4.20 -0.02
C GLN A 83 -7.08 -4.33 -1.52
N VAL A 84 -8.09 -3.67 -2.05
CA VAL A 84 -8.31 -3.60 -3.51
C VAL A 84 -7.14 -2.93 -4.20
N THR A 85 -6.71 -1.76 -3.71
CA THR A 85 -5.64 -0.98 -4.34
C THR A 85 -4.31 -1.72 -4.35
N ILE A 86 -3.90 -2.34 -3.23
CA ILE A 86 -2.62 -3.06 -3.16
C ILE A 86 -2.61 -4.26 -4.11
N ALA A 87 -3.71 -4.97 -4.24
CA ALA A 87 -3.83 -6.08 -5.17
C ALA A 87 -3.75 -5.63 -6.63
N LEU A 88 -4.47 -4.57 -7.00
CA LEU A 88 -4.43 -4.01 -8.35
C LEU A 88 -3.04 -3.50 -8.72
N LEU A 89 -2.35 -2.82 -7.80
CA LEU A 89 -0.98 -2.35 -8.05
C LEU A 89 0.00 -3.52 -8.21
N ALA A 90 -0.10 -4.55 -7.38
CA ALA A 90 0.72 -5.74 -7.52
C ALA A 90 0.50 -6.41 -8.89
N MET A 91 -0.75 -6.56 -9.32
CA MET A 91 -1.07 -7.09 -10.66
C MET A 91 -0.52 -6.22 -11.78
N ALA A 92 -0.61 -4.89 -11.67
CA ALA A 92 -0.08 -3.96 -12.65
C ALA A 92 1.45 -4.06 -12.77
N LEU A 93 2.17 -4.18 -11.63
CA LEU A 93 3.61 -4.38 -11.59
C LEU A 93 4.02 -5.72 -12.24
N ILE A 94 3.35 -6.80 -11.88
CA ILE A 94 3.62 -8.14 -12.45
C ILE A 94 3.40 -8.12 -13.98
N LYS A 95 2.33 -7.48 -14.46
CA LYS A 95 2.02 -7.31 -15.88
C LYS A 95 3.18 -6.68 -16.68
N ILE A 96 3.91 -5.75 -16.08
CA ILE A 96 5.04 -5.08 -16.72
C ILE A 96 6.40 -5.68 -16.36
N GLY A 97 6.42 -6.90 -15.80
CA GLY A 97 7.63 -7.68 -15.53
C GLY A 97 8.34 -7.32 -14.21
N VAL A 98 7.69 -6.66 -13.29
CA VAL A 98 8.23 -6.37 -11.95
C VAL A 98 7.61 -7.33 -10.93
N PRO A 99 8.40 -8.25 -10.32
CA PRO A 99 7.90 -9.08 -9.23
C PRO A 99 7.35 -8.22 -8.10
N ALA A 100 6.15 -8.51 -7.65
CA ALA A 100 5.49 -7.76 -6.59
C ALA A 100 4.57 -8.67 -5.78
N VAL A 101 4.41 -8.34 -4.51
CA VAL A 101 3.48 -8.99 -3.60
C VAL A 101 2.83 -7.94 -2.71
N SER A 102 1.54 -8.08 -2.48
CA SER A 102 0.79 -7.15 -1.63
C SER A 102 0.61 -7.70 -0.22
N TYR A 103 0.67 -6.81 0.77
CA TYR A 103 0.47 -7.12 2.17
C TYR A 103 -0.44 -6.09 2.83
N THR A 104 -1.31 -6.58 3.72
CA THR A 104 -2.02 -5.74 4.68
C THR A 104 -1.11 -5.40 5.87
N GLY A 105 -1.48 -4.39 6.67
CA GLY A 105 -0.71 -4.03 7.86
C GLY A 105 -0.54 -5.19 8.85
N SER A 106 -1.56 -6.04 9.02
CA SER A 106 -1.47 -7.22 9.89
C SER A 106 -0.51 -8.29 9.35
N GLN A 107 -0.47 -8.50 8.04
CA GLN A 107 0.44 -9.45 7.40
C GLN A 107 1.91 -9.04 7.53
N VAL A 108 2.21 -7.73 7.49
CA VAL A 108 3.56 -7.20 7.78
C VAL A 108 3.77 -6.91 9.26
N ARG A 109 2.88 -7.38 10.13
CA ARG A 109 2.97 -7.29 11.59
C ARG A 109 3.11 -5.87 12.13
N ILE A 110 2.28 -4.96 11.63
CA ILE A 110 2.06 -3.67 12.27
C ILE A 110 1.04 -3.89 13.39
N LEU A 111 1.51 -3.87 14.63
CA LEU A 111 0.67 -4.04 15.81
C LEU A 111 0.15 -2.70 16.28
N THR A 112 -1.13 -2.66 16.62
CA THR A 112 -1.79 -1.47 17.17
C THR A 112 -2.44 -1.78 18.52
N ASP A 113 -2.85 -0.75 19.22
CA ASP A 113 -3.79 -0.90 20.33
C ASP A 113 -5.21 -1.25 19.80
N SER A 114 -6.15 -1.46 20.72
CA SER A 114 -7.54 -1.86 20.40
C SER A 114 -8.51 -0.69 20.22
N ALA A 115 -8.00 0.53 20.07
CA ALA A 115 -8.82 1.72 19.87
C ALA A 115 -9.33 1.82 18.43
N HIS A 116 -10.42 1.10 18.09
CA HIS A 116 -11.01 1.11 16.75
C HIS A 116 -11.25 2.54 16.23
N THR A 117 -11.09 2.75 14.93
CA THR A 117 -11.12 4.01 14.18
C THR A 117 -10.01 5.03 14.53
N LYS A 118 -9.27 4.84 15.62
CA LYS A 118 -8.21 5.73 16.10
C LYS A 118 -7.04 4.99 16.75
N ALA A 119 -6.79 3.77 16.33
CA ALA A 119 -5.72 2.95 16.86
C ALA A 119 -4.34 3.59 16.68
N ARG A 120 -3.46 3.36 17.66
CA ARG A 120 -2.07 3.81 17.61
C ARG A 120 -1.15 2.63 17.36
N ILE A 121 -0.12 2.85 16.55
CA ILE A 121 0.90 1.84 16.28
C ILE A 121 1.74 1.64 17.55
N LEU A 122 1.84 0.39 18.00
CA LEU A 122 2.66 -0.02 19.15
C LEU A 122 4.00 -0.59 18.70
N GLN A 123 4.01 -1.35 17.60
CA GLN A 123 5.19 -2.02 17.09
C GLN A 123 5.08 -2.28 15.59
N ILE A 124 6.22 -2.22 14.90
CA ILE A 124 6.34 -2.64 13.49
C ILE A 124 7.45 -3.69 13.44
N ASP A 125 7.14 -4.90 12.95
CA ASP A 125 8.12 -5.93 12.67
C ASP A 125 8.64 -5.78 11.24
N SER A 126 9.80 -5.16 11.10
CA SER A 126 10.41 -4.94 9.78
C SER A 126 11.09 -6.17 9.18
N GLN A 127 11.32 -7.23 9.95
CA GLN A 127 12.05 -8.42 9.47
C GLN A 127 11.33 -9.11 8.32
N HIS A 128 10.00 -9.17 8.38
CA HIS A 128 9.20 -9.75 7.32
C HIS A 128 9.36 -8.97 6.00
N ILE A 129 9.29 -7.64 6.07
CA ILE A 129 9.47 -6.76 4.90
C ILE A 129 10.86 -6.95 4.29
N HIS A 130 11.91 -6.94 5.11
CA HIS A 130 13.28 -7.15 4.64
C HIS A 130 13.50 -8.53 4.00
N LYS A 131 12.80 -9.56 4.48
CA LYS A 131 12.87 -10.90 3.88
C LYS A 131 12.26 -10.94 2.48
N GLU A 132 11.16 -10.25 2.27
CA GLU A 132 10.45 -10.21 0.98
C GLU A 132 11.17 -9.33 -0.07
N LEU A 133 12.05 -8.43 0.34
CA LEU A 133 12.86 -7.60 -0.55
C LEU A 133 14.08 -8.33 -1.14
N LYS A 134 14.43 -9.49 -0.61
CA LYS A 134 15.57 -10.32 -1.09
C LYS A 134 15.15 -11.27 -2.19
#